data_4ed88fa00d3c337d29c50ad521c70949
#
_entry.id   4ed88fa00d3c337d29c50ad521c70949
#
_cell.length_a   1.000
_cell.length_b   1.000
_cell.length_c   1.000
_cell.angle_alpha   90.00
_cell.angle_beta   90.00
_cell.angle_gamma   90.00
#
_symmetry.space_group_name_H-M   'P 1'
#
loop_
_entity.id
_entity.type
_entity.pdbx_description
1 polymer ?
#
loop_
_entity_poly.entity_id
_entity_poly.type
_entity_poly.pdbx_seq_one_letter_code
_entity_poly.pdbx_strand_id
1 'polypeptide(L)'
;EDLFKFRVNWQKALFVFDELERRNIDYDQICLVDSSFMYKWDAPNFFELTDHRFTAWYDKDNMRWIHDSIQGYKDFFDGFELDQSKYVNSGFIVFNKKHKEFFQSFKEMYYENVDELVDLQDNIVKKGTEQTPMNYWLQIKNIDVNLDLPIAYKLTHMHRKELFGHNWQTDEDKTPFFIKYGYNWCFNGLPKDQRSDIMKQTWDLVKDKYVISPPDTI
;
A
#
# COMPACT_ATOMS: atom_id res chain seq x y z
N GLU A 1 -26.59 0.77 1.33
CA GLU A 1 -25.68 -0.39 1.22
C GLU A 1 -24.97 -0.60 2.54
N ASP A 2 -24.92 -1.84 2.99
CA ASP A 2 -24.37 -2.21 4.29
C ASP A 2 -22.84 -2.20 4.21
N LEU A 3 -22.23 -1.05 4.45
CA LEU A 3 -20.77 -0.87 4.49
C LEU A 3 -20.07 -1.77 5.52
N PHE A 4 -20.82 -2.36 6.45
CA PHE A 4 -20.26 -3.26 7.46
C PHE A 4 -19.83 -4.62 6.90
N LYS A 5 -20.33 -5.02 5.73
CA LYS A 5 -19.83 -6.21 5.03
C LYS A 5 -18.43 -6.03 4.44
N PHE A 6 -17.97 -4.78 4.30
CA PHE A 6 -16.67 -4.49 3.70
C PHE A 6 -15.63 -4.22 4.77
N ARG A 7 -14.58 -5.02 4.80
CA ARG A 7 -13.41 -4.68 5.59
C ARG A 7 -12.80 -3.38 5.09
N VAL A 8 -12.31 -2.55 6.01
CA VAL A 8 -11.73 -1.23 5.72
C VAL A 8 -10.64 -1.31 4.63
N ASN A 9 -9.84 -2.36 4.65
CA ASN A 9 -8.76 -2.55 3.68
C ASN A 9 -9.27 -2.64 2.23
N TRP A 10 -10.43 -3.28 2.01
CA TRP A 10 -11.04 -3.39 0.69
C TRP A 10 -11.61 -2.06 0.21
N GLN A 11 -12.19 -1.26 1.10
CA GLN A 11 -12.92 -0.03 0.75
C GLN A 11 -12.07 0.92 -0.10
N LYS A 12 -10.80 1.08 0.23
CA LYS A 12 -9.89 1.97 -0.52
C LYS A 12 -9.80 1.63 -2.00
N ALA A 13 -9.75 0.33 -2.34
CA ALA A 13 -9.65 -0.11 -3.74
C ALA A 13 -11.02 -0.18 -4.42
N LEU A 14 -12.08 -0.60 -3.70
CA LEU A 14 -13.40 -0.77 -4.28
C LEU A 14 -14.11 0.54 -4.61
N PHE A 15 -13.84 1.61 -3.84
CA PHE A 15 -14.60 2.86 -3.93
C PHE A 15 -13.80 4.08 -4.36
N VAL A 16 -12.52 3.93 -4.67
CA VAL A 16 -11.67 5.08 -5.02
C VAL A 16 -12.23 5.88 -6.20
N PHE A 17 -12.63 5.23 -7.27
CA PHE A 17 -13.18 5.91 -8.44
C PHE A 17 -14.57 6.50 -8.19
N ASP A 18 -15.43 5.79 -7.46
CA ASP A 18 -16.75 6.29 -7.08
C ASP A 18 -16.61 7.59 -6.26
N GLU A 19 -15.63 7.63 -5.35
CA GLU A 19 -15.42 8.78 -4.50
C GLU A 19 -14.81 9.97 -5.27
N LEU A 20 -13.89 9.72 -6.19
CA LEU A 20 -13.34 10.75 -7.06
C LEU A 20 -14.42 11.38 -7.93
N GLU A 21 -15.29 10.56 -8.52
CA GLU A 21 -16.42 11.02 -9.34
C GLU A 21 -17.46 11.78 -8.49
N ARG A 22 -17.84 11.25 -7.33
CA ARG A 22 -18.78 11.88 -6.43
C ARG A 22 -18.33 13.28 -5.99
N ARG A 23 -17.01 13.45 -5.80
CA ARG A 23 -16.41 14.75 -5.43
C ARG A 23 -16.03 15.61 -6.63
N ASN A 24 -16.23 15.12 -7.85
CA ASN A 24 -15.82 15.81 -9.08
C ASN A 24 -14.32 16.22 -9.06
N ILE A 25 -13.47 15.32 -8.57
CA ILE A 25 -12.01 15.55 -8.52
C ILE A 25 -11.43 15.24 -9.88
N ASP A 26 -10.84 16.24 -10.54
CA ASP A 26 -10.01 16.00 -11.73
C ASP A 26 -8.58 15.66 -11.33
N TYR A 27 -7.99 14.71 -12.02
CA TYR A 27 -6.65 14.20 -11.73
C TYR A 27 -5.99 13.61 -12.96
N ASP A 28 -4.67 13.68 -12.99
CA ASP A 28 -3.83 12.95 -13.93
C ASP A 28 -3.44 11.57 -13.37
N GLN A 29 -2.93 11.56 -12.15
CA GLN A 29 -2.56 10.35 -11.42
C GLN A 29 -3.05 10.42 -9.97
N ILE A 30 -3.34 9.27 -9.40
CA ILE A 30 -3.74 9.10 -7.99
C ILE A 30 -2.74 8.20 -7.28
N CYS A 31 -2.32 8.60 -6.10
CA CYS A 31 -1.62 7.73 -5.16
C CYS A 31 -2.56 7.32 -4.03
N LEU A 32 -2.84 6.04 -3.95
CA LEU A 32 -3.61 5.45 -2.86
C LEU A 32 -2.64 4.86 -1.83
N VAL A 33 -2.75 5.33 -0.60
CA VAL A 33 -1.85 4.92 0.49
C VAL A 33 -2.62 4.49 1.73
N ASP A 34 -2.04 3.56 2.48
CA ASP A 34 -2.56 3.21 3.80
C ASP A 34 -2.32 4.34 4.81
N SER A 35 -3.20 4.48 5.78
CA SER A 35 -3.06 5.45 6.88
C SER A 35 -1.83 5.25 7.77
N SER A 36 -1.10 4.16 7.57
CA SER A 36 0.15 3.84 8.25
C SER A 36 1.40 4.29 7.52
N PHE A 37 1.26 5.23 6.60
CA PHE A 37 2.37 5.84 5.87
C PHE A 37 2.58 7.29 6.28
N MET A 38 3.84 7.72 6.25
CA MET A 38 4.23 9.11 6.38
C MET A 38 5.23 9.46 5.28
N TYR A 39 5.13 10.66 4.74
CA TYR A 39 6.03 11.18 3.71
C TYR A 39 7.01 12.16 4.33
N LYS A 40 8.24 12.17 3.82
CA LYS A 40 9.22 13.17 4.18
C LYS A 40 8.84 14.52 3.55
N TRP A 41 9.09 15.61 4.26
CA TRP A 41 8.74 16.97 3.85
C TRP A 41 9.37 17.44 2.52
N ASP A 42 10.51 16.85 2.15
CA ASP A 42 11.29 17.15 0.94
C ASP A 42 11.32 15.96 -0.03
N ALA A 43 10.33 15.07 0.07
CA ALA A 43 10.24 13.92 -0.82
C ALA A 43 10.08 14.41 -2.27
N PRO A 44 10.90 13.91 -3.22
CA PRO A 44 10.72 14.22 -4.63
C PRO A 44 9.35 13.78 -5.15
N ASN A 45 8.93 14.38 -6.25
CA ASN A 45 7.68 14.01 -6.92
C ASN A 45 7.80 12.62 -7.55
N PHE A 46 7.31 11.60 -6.89
CA PHE A 46 7.36 10.22 -7.38
C PHE A 46 6.42 9.97 -8.57
N PHE A 47 5.43 10.81 -8.82
CA PHE A 47 4.55 10.68 -9.99
C PHE A 47 5.33 10.77 -11.31
N GLU A 48 6.44 11.47 -11.34
CA GLU A 48 7.34 11.56 -12.50
C GLU A 48 8.05 10.23 -12.80
N LEU A 49 8.11 9.32 -11.82
CA LEU A 49 8.78 8.02 -11.94
C LEU A 49 7.81 6.89 -12.34
N THR A 50 6.53 7.17 -12.50
CA THR A 50 5.51 6.14 -12.74
C THR A 50 5.35 5.79 -14.20
N ASP A 51 5.78 6.67 -15.10
CA ASP A 51 5.55 6.56 -16.55
C ASP A 51 4.06 6.35 -16.90
N HIS A 52 3.17 6.94 -16.11
CA HIS A 52 1.71 6.77 -16.17
C HIS A 52 1.23 5.31 -16.18
N ARG A 53 2.06 4.38 -15.70
CA ARG A 53 1.74 2.96 -15.51
C ARG A 53 1.11 2.73 -14.13
N PHE A 54 0.44 1.61 -13.95
CA PHE A 54 0.10 1.14 -12.61
C PHE A 54 1.41 0.91 -11.85
N THR A 55 1.66 1.67 -10.80
CA THR A 55 2.94 1.65 -10.10
C THR A 55 2.74 1.24 -8.65
N ALA A 56 3.53 0.31 -8.20
CA ALA A 56 3.50 -0.17 -6.83
C ALA A 56 4.89 -0.66 -6.40
N TRP A 57 5.04 -1.01 -5.12
CA TRP A 57 6.28 -1.65 -4.69
C TRP A 57 6.19 -3.16 -4.78
N TYR A 58 7.28 -3.76 -5.22
CA TYR A 58 7.47 -5.19 -5.05
C TYR A 58 7.51 -5.53 -3.55
N ASP A 59 6.58 -6.36 -3.10
CA ASP A 59 6.53 -6.80 -1.71
C ASP A 59 7.41 -8.03 -1.50
N LYS A 60 8.51 -7.85 -0.75
CA LYS A 60 9.50 -8.88 -0.43
C LYS A 60 9.83 -8.97 1.05
N ASP A 61 9.08 -8.27 1.88
CA ASP A 61 9.43 -8.11 3.30
C ASP A 61 9.23 -9.40 4.09
N ASN A 62 8.28 -10.24 3.70
CA ASN A 62 8.03 -11.56 4.30
C ASN A 62 7.62 -12.58 3.24
N MET A 63 8.60 -13.14 2.56
CA MET A 63 8.40 -14.07 1.44
C MET A 63 7.58 -15.30 1.82
N ARG A 64 7.74 -15.83 3.04
CA ARG A 64 6.95 -16.98 3.52
C ARG A 64 5.47 -16.59 3.67
N TRP A 65 5.19 -15.44 4.28
CA TRP A 65 3.82 -14.94 4.42
C TRP A 65 3.16 -14.73 3.06
N ILE A 66 3.91 -14.17 2.10
CA ILE A 66 3.45 -13.95 0.71
C ILE A 66 3.15 -15.29 0.05
N HIS A 67 4.07 -16.23 0.11
CA HIS A 67 3.90 -17.57 -0.47
C HIS A 67 2.66 -18.27 0.10
N ASP A 68 2.56 -18.35 1.43
CA ASP A 68 1.41 -18.98 2.10
C ASP A 68 0.10 -18.29 1.72
N SER A 69 0.10 -16.96 1.57
CA SER A 69 -1.06 -16.21 1.15
C SER A 69 -1.45 -16.52 -0.30
N ILE A 70 -0.49 -16.55 -1.22
CA ILE A 70 -0.72 -16.93 -2.62
C ILE A 70 -1.33 -18.33 -2.67
N GLN A 71 -0.71 -19.33 -2.01
CA GLN A 71 -1.24 -20.68 -2.03
C GLN A 71 -2.66 -20.77 -1.45
N GLY A 72 -2.94 -19.99 -0.42
CA GLY A 72 -4.27 -20.00 0.22
C GLY A 72 -5.40 -19.46 -0.64
N TYR A 73 -5.12 -18.56 -1.60
CA TYR A 73 -6.11 -18.02 -2.52
C TYR A 73 -6.13 -18.71 -3.89
N LYS A 74 -5.22 -19.65 -4.14
CA LYS A 74 -5.03 -20.23 -5.47
C LYS A 74 -6.29 -20.90 -6.02
N ASP A 75 -6.97 -21.70 -5.21
CA ASP A 75 -8.18 -22.42 -5.63
C ASP A 75 -9.34 -21.47 -5.92
N PHE A 76 -9.45 -20.38 -5.17
CA PHE A 76 -10.42 -19.32 -5.42
C PHE A 76 -10.24 -18.67 -6.80
N PHE A 77 -9.02 -18.60 -7.30
CA PHE A 77 -8.70 -18.09 -8.63
C PHE A 77 -8.47 -19.22 -9.66
N ASP A 78 -9.23 -20.31 -9.58
CA ASP A 78 -9.24 -21.42 -10.54
C ASP A 78 -7.84 -22.05 -10.76
N GLY A 79 -6.99 -22.06 -9.75
CA GLY A 79 -5.64 -22.59 -9.85
C GLY A 79 -4.65 -21.71 -10.58
N PHE A 80 -4.99 -20.43 -10.84
CA PHE A 80 -4.08 -19.50 -11.53
C PHE A 80 -2.71 -19.47 -10.85
N GLU A 81 -1.64 -19.62 -11.65
CA GLU A 81 -0.26 -19.56 -11.16
C GLU A 81 0.22 -18.12 -11.09
N LEU A 82 0.11 -17.52 -9.91
CA LEU A 82 0.57 -16.16 -9.68
C LEU A 82 2.10 -16.10 -9.66
N ASP A 83 2.68 -15.23 -10.48
CA ASP A 83 4.13 -14.94 -10.47
C ASP A 83 4.47 -14.08 -9.23
N GLN A 84 5.07 -14.74 -8.24
CA GLN A 84 5.44 -14.11 -6.98
C GLN A 84 6.49 -12.99 -7.17
N SER A 85 7.28 -13.01 -8.24
CA SER A 85 8.26 -11.96 -8.52
C SER A 85 7.61 -10.61 -8.90
N LYS A 86 6.30 -10.63 -9.18
CA LYS A 86 5.49 -9.44 -9.48
C LYS A 86 4.49 -9.10 -8.37
N TYR A 87 4.65 -9.68 -7.20
CA TYR A 87 3.73 -9.46 -6.08
C TYR A 87 3.92 -8.06 -5.50
N VAL A 88 2.86 -7.26 -5.53
CA VAL A 88 2.88 -5.86 -5.10
C VAL A 88 2.31 -5.68 -3.70
N ASN A 89 2.81 -4.65 -3.02
CA ASN A 89 2.23 -4.16 -1.78
C ASN A 89 1.05 -3.23 -2.07
N SER A 90 -0.13 -3.55 -1.56
CA SER A 90 -1.36 -2.75 -1.77
C SER A 90 -1.44 -1.49 -0.90
N GLY A 91 -0.50 -1.31 0.02
CA GLY A 91 -0.46 -0.15 0.91
C GLY A 91 0.04 1.13 0.24
N PHE A 92 0.61 1.02 -0.95
CA PHE A 92 1.01 2.15 -1.79
C PHE A 92 0.89 1.75 -3.25
N ILE A 93 -0.06 2.36 -3.94
CA ILE A 93 -0.27 2.15 -5.38
C ILE A 93 -0.54 3.49 -6.07
N VAL A 94 0.03 3.67 -7.26
CA VAL A 94 -0.23 4.82 -8.12
C VAL A 94 -0.90 4.33 -9.40
N PHE A 95 -1.93 5.01 -9.82
CA PHE A 95 -2.71 4.69 -11.00
C PHE A 95 -3.31 5.95 -11.62
N ASN A 96 -4.01 5.80 -12.73
CA ASN A 96 -4.68 6.90 -13.43
C ASN A 96 -6.01 6.45 -14.05
N LYS A 97 -6.64 7.31 -14.82
CA LYS A 97 -7.96 7.06 -15.46
C LYS A 97 -8.00 5.78 -16.31
N LYS A 98 -6.87 5.37 -16.91
CA LYS A 98 -6.78 4.13 -17.72
C LYS A 98 -7.05 2.85 -16.92
N HIS A 99 -6.85 2.90 -15.62
CA HIS A 99 -7.01 1.75 -14.73
C HIS A 99 -8.41 1.64 -14.12
N LYS A 100 -9.34 2.54 -14.49
CA LYS A 100 -10.72 2.53 -13.97
C LYS A 100 -11.41 1.19 -14.20
N GLU A 101 -11.29 0.63 -15.40
CA GLU A 101 -11.89 -0.67 -15.74
C GLU A 101 -11.35 -1.80 -14.89
N PHE A 102 -10.03 -1.79 -14.58
CA PHE A 102 -9.43 -2.75 -13.65
C PHE A 102 -10.11 -2.68 -12.28
N PHE A 103 -10.21 -1.50 -11.69
CA PHE A 103 -10.83 -1.33 -10.36
C PHE A 103 -12.32 -1.67 -10.36
N GLN A 104 -13.03 -1.36 -11.43
CA GLN A 104 -14.43 -1.75 -11.58
C GLN A 104 -14.58 -3.28 -11.62
N SER A 105 -13.81 -3.96 -12.46
CA SER A 105 -13.84 -5.42 -12.53
C SER A 105 -13.37 -6.09 -11.23
N PHE A 106 -12.44 -5.47 -10.51
CA PHE A 106 -12.02 -5.95 -9.18
C PHE A 106 -13.14 -5.80 -8.15
N LYS A 107 -13.90 -4.72 -8.23
CA LYS A 107 -15.08 -4.47 -7.41
C LYS A 107 -16.20 -5.48 -7.71
N GLU A 108 -16.47 -5.75 -8.98
CA GLU A 108 -17.44 -6.76 -9.43
C GLU A 108 -17.07 -8.14 -8.92
N MET A 109 -15.81 -8.58 -9.11
CA MET A 109 -15.30 -9.84 -8.58
C MET A 109 -15.50 -9.95 -7.05
N TYR A 110 -15.25 -8.87 -6.32
CA TYR A 110 -15.47 -8.85 -4.88
C TYR A 110 -16.95 -9.04 -4.51
N TYR A 111 -17.87 -8.31 -5.17
CA TYR A 111 -19.31 -8.40 -4.88
C TYR A 111 -19.89 -9.76 -5.22
N GLU A 112 -19.46 -10.37 -6.29
CA GLU A 112 -19.90 -11.68 -6.72
C GLU A 112 -19.47 -12.79 -5.76
N ASN A 113 -18.35 -12.60 -5.02
CA ASN A 113 -17.73 -13.65 -4.21
C ASN A 113 -17.49 -13.22 -2.76
N VAL A 114 -18.21 -12.22 -2.26
CA VAL A 114 -17.91 -11.60 -0.96
C VAL A 114 -17.93 -12.60 0.21
N ASP A 115 -18.89 -13.51 0.25
CA ASP A 115 -19.03 -14.47 1.36
C ASP A 115 -17.85 -15.46 1.37
N GLU A 116 -17.43 -15.96 0.21
CA GLU A 116 -16.29 -16.86 0.09
C GLU A 116 -14.96 -16.14 0.41
N LEU A 117 -14.77 -14.92 -0.12
CA LEU A 117 -13.59 -14.11 0.19
C LEU A 117 -13.48 -13.79 1.67
N VAL A 118 -14.59 -13.47 2.32
CA VAL A 118 -14.61 -13.21 3.77
C VAL A 118 -14.27 -14.48 4.54
N ASP A 119 -14.82 -15.63 4.17
CA ASP A 119 -14.50 -16.91 4.82
C ASP A 119 -13.03 -17.29 4.65
N LEU A 120 -12.49 -17.18 3.45
CA LEU A 120 -11.07 -17.38 3.19
C LEU A 120 -10.19 -16.50 4.09
N GLN A 121 -10.52 -15.22 4.19
CA GLN A 121 -9.75 -14.25 4.96
C GLN A 121 -9.83 -14.48 6.46
N ASP A 122 -10.99 -14.85 6.98
CA ASP A 122 -11.23 -14.91 8.41
C ASP A 122 -10.95 -16.28 9.01
N ASN A 123 -11.25 -17.34 8.28
CA ASN A 123 -11.26 -18.70 8.80
C ASN A 123 -10.16 -19.59 8.22
N ILE A 124 -9.79 -19.41 6.95
CA ILE A 124 -8.92 -20.35 6.23
C ILE A 124 -7.49 -19.76 6.10
N VAL A 125 -7.31 -18.73 5.29
CA VAL A 125 -5.98 -18.17 4.97
C VAL A 125 -5.48 -17.25 6.08
N LYS A 126 -6.36 -16.42 6.64
CA LYS A 126 -6.10 -15.47 7.74
C LYS A 126 -5.00 -14.45 7.45
N LYS A 127 -4.75 -14.17 6.19
CA LYS A 127 -3.75 -13.21 5.70
C LYS A 127 -4.09 -12.74 4.29
N GLY A 128 -3.40 -11.72 3.84
CA GLY A 128 -3.46 -11.24 2.44
C GLY A 128 -4.72 -10.47 2.05
N THR A 129 -5.66 -10.28 2.96
CA THR A 129 -6.96 -9.59 2.78
C THR A 129 -7.24 -9.11 1.34
N GLU A 130 -7.13 -7.81 1.04
CA GLU A 130 -7.30 -7.27 -0.31
C GLU A 130 -6.02 -7.38 -1.16
N GLN A 131 -4.85 -7.44 -0.52
CA GLN A 131 -3.57 -7.41 -1.22
C GLN A 131 -3.37 -8.64 -2.12
N THR A 132 -3.61 -9.83 -1.61
CA THR A 132 -3.40 -11.06 -2.40
C THR A 132 -4.43 -11.21 -3.52
N PRO A 133 -5.74 -11.01 -3.30
CA PRO A 133 -6.71 -10.97 -4.41
C PRO A 133 -6.40 -9.89 -5.45
N MET A 134 -5.95 -8.70 -5.05
CA MET A 134 -5.53 -7.67 -5.99
C MET A 134 -4.35 -8.12 -6.85
N ASN A 135 -3.36 -8.80 -6.28
CA ASN A 135 -2.22 -9.33 -7.01
C ASN A 135 -2.63 -10.39 -8.04
N TYR A 136 -3.56 -11.28 -7.68
CA TYR A 136 -4.16 -12.20 -8.65
C TYR A 136 -4.85 -11.46 -9.77
N TRP A 137 -5.69 -10.47 -9.45
CA TRP A 137 -6.47 -9.74 -10.43
C TRP A 137 -5.60 -8.91 -11.37
N LEU A 138 -4.53 -8.28 -10.85
CA LEU A 138 -3.55 -7.57 -11.68
C LEU A 138 -2.93 -8.49 -12.74
N GLN A 139 -2.56 -9.71 -12.37
CA GLN A 139 -1.93 -10.65 -13.30
C GLN A 139 -2.94 -11.32 -14.24
N ILE A 140 -4.12 -11.70 -13.76
CA ILE A 140 -5.21 -12.24 -14.59
C ILE A 140 -5.63 -11.22 -15.66
N LYS A 141 -5.70 -9.94 -15.30
CA LYS A 141 -6.05 -8.85 -16.23
C LYS A 141 -4.86 -8.32 -17.02
N ASN A 142 -3.67 -8.91 -16.86
CA ASN A 142 -2.44 -8.50 -17.55
C ASN A 142 -2.14 -6.99 -17.41
N ILE A 143 -2.35 -6.43 -16.22
CA ILE A 143 -2.03 -5.04 -15.97
C ILE A 143 -0.50 -4.87 -15.98
N ASP A 144 -0.03 -3.91 -16.78
CA ASP A 144 1.38 -3.55 -16.83
C ASP A 144 1.77 -2.75 -15.56
N VAL A 145 2.47 -3.42 -14.64
CA VAL A 145 2.84 -2.85 -13.35
C VAL A 145 4.29 -2.40 -13.36
N ASN A 146 4.51 -1.12 -13.04
CA ASN A 146 5.84 -0.57 -12.79
C ASN A 146 6.26 -0.87 -11.33
N LEU A 147 7.37 -1.58 -11.14
CA LEU A 147 7.96 -1.93 -9.85
C LEU A 147 9.28 -1.18 -9.57
N ASP A 148 9.64 -0.22 -10.40
CA ASP A 148 10.97 0.39 -10.43
C ASP A 148 11.13 1.61 -9.52
N LEU A 149 10.14 1.88 -8.64
CA LEU A 149 10.30 2.96 -7.67
C LEU A 149 11.51 2.72 -6.75
N PRO A 150 12.37 3.72 -6.55
CA PRO A 150 13.51 3.63 -5.65
C PRO A 150 13.12 3.18 -4.24
N ILE A 151 13.94 2.36 -3.61
CA ILE A 151 13.70 1.83 -2.25
C ILE A 151 13.50 2.94 -1.21
N ALA A 152 14.05 4.13 -1.45
CA ALA A 152 13.86 5.28 -0.57
C ALA A 152 12.38 5.69 -0.40
N TYR A 153 11.50 5.32 -1.35
CA TYR A 153 10.06 5.51 -1.22
C TYR A 153 9.38 4.39 -0.42
N LYS A 154 10.12 3.34 -0.03
CA LYS A 154 9.60 2.27 0.81
C LYS A 154 10.60 1.88 1.89
N LEU A 155 10.59 2.58 3.01
CA LEU A 155 11.26 2.10 4.21
C LEU A 155 10.22 1.56 5.20
N THR A 156 10.18 0.24 5.32
CA THR A 156 9.30 -0.47 6.26
C THR A 156 9.86 -0.42 7.67
N HIS A 157 9.03 -0.76 8.66
CA HIS A 157 9.47 -0.90 10.04
C HIS A 157 10.55 -1.99 10.21
N MET A 158 10.60 -3.00 9.35
CA MET A 158 11.61 -4.05 9.39
C MET A 158 12.99 -3.51 9.03
N HIS A 159 13.09 -2.77 7.93
CA HIS A 159 14.31 -2.03 7.60
C HIS A 159 14.73 -1.10 8.73
N ARG A 160 13.77 -0.46 9.36
CA ARG A 160 14.02 0.41 10.50
C ARG A 160 14.57 -0.36 11.71
N LYS A 161 14.03 -1.55 12.03
CA LYS A 161 14.55 -2.41 13.11
C LYS A 161 16.00 -2.83 12.87
N GLU A 162 16.30 -3.26 11.66
CA GLU A 162 17.66 -3.67 11.27
C GLU A 162 18.62 -2.48 11.38
N LEU A 163 18.21 -1.32 10.94
CA LEU A 163 19.01 -0.11 10.98
C LEU A 163 19.20 0.42 12.40
N PHE A 164 18.20 0.32 13.26
CA PHE A 164 18.32 0.72 14.67
C PHE A 164 19.12 -0.26 15.53
N GLY A 165 19.15 -1.54 15.16
CA GLY A 165 19.91 -2.56 15.87
C GLY A 165 21.43 -2.43 15.72
N HIS A 166 21.90 -1.63 14.77
CA HIS A 166 23.31 -1.60 14.35
C HIS A 166 24.06 -0.31 14.69
N ASN A 167 23.69 0.46 15.69
CA ASN A 167 24.42 1.69 16.08
C ASN A 167 24.80 2.66 14.93
N TRP A 168 24.14 2.54 13.80
CA TRP A 168 24.29 3.45 12.65
C TRP A 168 23.77 4.85 12.97
N GLN A 169 23.26 4.99 14.19
CA GLN A 169 22.68 6.19 14.76
C GLN A 169 23.72 7.16 15.31
N THR A 170 24.98 6.82 15.22
CA THR A 170 26.07 7.66 15.71
C THR A 170 26.45 8.77 14.73
N ASP A 171 25.57 9.10 13.79
CA ASP A 171 25.68 10.36 13.09
C ASP A 171 25.57 11.50 14.10
N GLU A 172 26.36 12.53 13.93
CA GLU A 172 26.44 13.69 14.83
C GLU A 172 25.06 14.34 15.07
N ASP A 173 24.17 14.28 14.08
CA ASP A 173 22.81 14.83 14.15
C ASP A 173 21.78 13.90 14.86
N LYS A 174 22.16 12.67 15.21
CA LYS A 174 21.30 11.66 15.83
C LYS A 174 19.97 11.40 15.12
N THR A 175 19.85 11.76 13.85
CA THR A 175 18.64 11.55 13.07
C THR A 175 18.52 10.07 12.70
N PRO A 176 17.41 9.40 12.97
CA PRO A 176 17.19 8.02 12.55
C PRO A 176 17.41 7.82 11.05
N PHE A 177 18.07 6.73 10.69
CA PHE A 177 18.43 6.44 9.28
C PHE A 177 17.23 6.50 8.33
N PHE A 178 16.08 5.93 8.73
CA PHE A 178 14.90 5.93 7.87
C PHE A 178 14.36 7.36 7.61
N ILE A 179 14.49 8.27 8.56
CA ILE A 179 14.14 9.69 8.39
C ILE A 179 15.13 10.38 7.46
N LYS A 180 16.40 10.05 7.58
CA LYS A 180 17.47 10.69 6.80
C LYS A 180 17.38 10.30 5.31
N TYR A 181 17.19 9.03 5.01
CA TYR A 181 17.32 8.48 3.66
C TYR A 181 16.00 8.00 3.03
N GLY A 182 14.93 7.89 3.80
CA GLY A 182 13.63 7.50 3.27
C GLY A 182 12.77 8.70 2.90
N TYR A 183 12.10 8.61 1.78
CA TYR A 183 11.11 9.59 1.35
C TYR A 183 9.70 9.23 1.80
N ASN A 184 9.45 7.95 2.02
CA ASN A 184 8.18 7.43 2.49
C ASN A 184 8.44 6.35 3.54
N TRP A 185 7.75 6.47 4.68
CA TRP A 185 7.94 5.62 5.84
C TRP A 185 6.70 4.78 6.09
N CYS A 186 6.83 3.47 5.92
CA CYS A 186 5.76 2.50 6.12
C CYS A 186 5.81 1.92 7.53
N PHE A 187 4.73 2.05 8.27
CA PHE A 187 4.58 1.53 9.63
C PHE A 187 3.72 0.26 9.70
N ASN A 188 3.43 -0.36 8.54
CA ASN A 188 2.75 -1.64 8.48
C ASN A 188 3.56 -2.74 9.17
N GLY A 189 2.87 -3.77 9.69
CA GLY A 189 3.50 -4.88 10.40
C GLY A 189 3.97 -4.60 11.83
N LEU A 190 3.85 -3.37 12.32
CA LEU A 190 3.98 -3.08 13.75
C LEU A 190 2.73 -3.55 14.51
N PRO A 191 2.86 -4.00 15.77
CA PRO A 191 1.71 -4.24 16.64
C PRO A 191 0.80 -3.00 16.66
N LYS A 192 -0.52 -3.22 16.62
CA LYS A 192 -1.50 -2.12 16.50
C LYS A 192 -1.42 -1.11 17.65
N ASP A 193 -1.14 -1.61 18.84
CA ASP A 193 -0.97 -0.82 20.08
C ASP A 193 0.28 0.07 20.08
N GLN A 194 1.32 -0.30 19.32
CA GLN A 194 2.59 0.45 19.25
C GLN A 194 2.66 1.37 18.03
N ARG A 195 1.92 1.06 16.96
CA ARG A 195 2.02 1.77 15.68
C ARG A 195 1.76 3.26 15.80
N SER A 196 0.66 3.63 16.45
CA SER A 196 0.28 5.03 16.63
C SER A 196 1.31 5.82 17.43
N ASP A 197 1.88 5.22 18.46
CA ASP A 197 2.90 5.88 19.30
C ASP A 197 4.21 6.08 18.52
N ILE A 198 4.61 5.10 17.73
CA ILE A 198 5.83 5.21 16.91
C ILE A 198 5.64 6.24 15.79
N MET A 199 4.47 6.29 15.17
CA MET A 199 4.15 7.32 14.18
C MET A 199 4.15 8.71 14.83
N LYS A 200 3.56 8.85 16.02
CA LYS A 200 3.56 10.12 16.77
C LYS A 200 4.96 10.55 17.15
N GLN A 201 5.78 9.64 17.68
CA GLN A 201 7.19 9.94 17.98
C GLN A 201 7.96 10.38 16.72
N THR A 202 7.72 9.71 15.59
CA THR A 202 8.32 10.11 14.31
C THR A 202 7.87 11.51 13.92
N TRP A 203 6.57 11.81 14.03
CA TRP A 203 6.04 13.14 13.76
C TRP A 203 6.65 14.22 14.66
N ASP A 204 6.76 13.96 15.94
CA ASP A 204 7.34 14.91 16.90
C ASP A 204 8.81 15.25 16.60
N LEU A 205 9.53 14.33 15.96
CA LEU A 205 10.91 14.57 15.51
C LEU A 205 11.01 15.45 14.25
N VAL A 206 9.97 15.48 13.42
CA VAL A 206 10.09 16.06 12.07
C VAL A 206 9.07 17.18 11.77
N LYS A 207 8.04 17.36 12.59
CA LYS A 207 6.93 18.30 12.33
C LYS A 207 7.37 19.71 11.96
N ASP A 208 8.45 20.20 12.57
CA ASP A 208 8.97 21.55 12.32
C ASP A 208 9.63 21.71 10.94
N LYS A 209 9.82 20.59 10.21
CA LYS A 209 10.35 20.60 8.85
C LYS A 209 9.24 20.76 7.80
N TYR A 210 7.98 20.53 8.16
CA TYR A 210 6.87 20.66 7.23
C TYR A 210 6.41 22.12 7.14
N VAL A 211 6.32 22.62 5.94
CA VAL A 211 5.62 23.89 5.68
C VAL A 211 4.14 23.54 5.57
N ILE A 212 3.39 23.78 6.64
CA ILE A 212 1.94 23.62 6.63
C ILE A 212 1.37 24.87 5.98
N SER A 213 1.12 24.81 4.68
CA SER A 213 0.23 25.79 4.05
C SER A 213 -1.17 25.58 4.61
N PRO A 214 -1.90 26.65 4.99
CA PRO A 214 -3.30 26.50 5.36
C PRO A 214 -4.03 25.80 4.20
N PRO A 215 -4.96 24.88 4.51
CA PRO A 215 -5.73 24.22 3.46
C PRO A 215 -6.41 25.30 2.63
N ASP A 216 -6.17 25.27 1.32
CA ASP A 216 -7.00 26.04 0.41
C ASP A 216 -8.44 25.64 0.70
N THR A 217 -9.24 26.63 1.05
CA THR A 217 -10.68 26.44 1.29
C THR A 217 -11.29 25.93 -0.01
N ILE A 218 -11.52 24.62 -0.08
CA ILE A 218 -12.25 23.96 -1.16
C ILE A 218 -13.74 24.22 -1.00
#